data_941dc7fd47ad872c6896a15cd31fe230
#
_entry.id   941dc7fd47ad872c6896a15cd31fe230
#
_cell.length_a   1.000
_cell.length_b   1.000
_cell.length_c   1.000
_cell.angle_alpha   90.00
_cell.angle_beta   90.00
_cell.angle_gamma   90.00
#
_symmetry.space_group_name_H-M   'P 1'
#
loop_
_entity.id
_entity.type
_entity.pdbx_description
1 polymer ?
#
loop_
_entity_poly.entity_id
_entity_poly.type
_entity_poly.pdbx_seq_one_letter_code
_entity_poly.pdbx_strand_id
1 'polypeptide(L)'
;MSFQIKIRELISDNYSGSAAILEKIIKSIQTYINSRDIDPEYLRSNLNAVVTHFPDLAVLHHFMQQFFDLLDQAEHNAWSKERMIIRIEQFIKEYNHTWSESIGQAAEKMERLVKFQNKKILLHSNSSSIHVLFEHLATHNIFPSVYQTMSGPVFEGKLQARALSDLGCKVHFINEAAIGRFIHEVDFAVMGADNVFTDGFTNKIGTYPIALVCREANKPFYVICDSRKRSPVDFKSRIASLFEPQQPGGDLWKNPPKAITPVNYYFEFTPKNLVTACFFEDTWWNLSEEGNQ
;
A
#
# COMPACT_ATOMS: atom_id res chain seq x y z
N MET A 1 23.04 -14.98 -7.07
CA MET A 1 21.66 -15.54 -7.12
C MET A 1 21.03 -15.05 -8.41
N SER A 2 20.43 -15.94 -9.23
CA SER A 2 19.84 -15.53 -10.52
C SER A 2 18.62 -14.63 -10.31
N PHE A 3 18.32 -13.78 -11.29
CA PHE A 3 17.15 -12.89 -11.28
C PHE A 3 15.85 -13.67 -11.02
N GLN A 4 15.68 -14.80 -11.71
CA GLN A 4 14.51 -15.68 -11.54
C GLN A 4 14.33 -16.20 -10.10
N ILE A 5 15.42 -16.52 -9.40
CA ILE A 5 15.32 -16.95 -7.99
C ILE A 5 14.82 -15.81 -7.12
N LYS A 6 15.34 -14.58 -7.33
CA LYS A 6 14.86 -13.40 -6.59
C LYS A 6 13.39 -13.10 -6.84
N ILE A 7 12.92 -13.26 -8.07
CA ILE A 7 11.49 -13.10 -8.43
C ILE A 7 10.64 -14.19 -7.74
N ARG A 8 11.09 -15.43 -7.67
CA ARG A 8 10.36 -16.49 -6.93
C ARG A 8 10.28 -16.23 -5.42
N GLU A 9 11.37 -15.76 -4.82
CA GLU A 9 11.38 -15.37 -3.41
C GLU A 9 10.41 -14.20 -3.14
N LEU A 10 10.34 -13.26 -4.08
CA LEU A 10 9.44 -12.11 -4.00
C LEU A 10 7.96 -12.53 -4.12
N ILE A 11 7.63 -13.45 -5.01
CA ILE A 11 6.29 -14.02 -5.17
C ILE A 11 5.83 -14.74 -3.88
N SER A 12 6.75 -15.30 -3.10
CA SER A 12 6.42 -15.93 -1.81
C SER A 12 6.37 -14.95 -0.63
N ASP A 13 6.56 -13.65 -0.84
CA ASP A 13 6.51 -12.62 0.19
C ASP A 13 5.07 -12.14 0.45
N ASN A 14 4.44 -12.72 1.44
CA ASN A 14 3.08 -12.38 1.86
C ASN A 14 3.03 -11.34 2.99
N TYR A 15 4.19 -10.77 3.40
CA TYR A 15 4.31 -9.87 4.54
C TYR A 15 4.56 -8.41 4.15
N SER A 16 5.16 -8.19 2.99
CA SER A 16 5.54 -6.85 2.54
C SER A 16 4.36 -6.12 1.89
N GLY A 17 4.18 -4.84 2.23
CA GLY A 17 3.23 -3.97 1.52
C GLY A 17 3.72 -3.62 0.10
N SER A 18 2.82 -3.06 -0.71
CA SER A 18 3.05 -2.76 -2.14
C SER A 18 4.33 -1.98 -2.44
N ALA A 19 4.67 -0.99 -1.61
CA ALA A 19 5.91 -0.20 -1.78
C ALA A 19 7.18 -1.03 -1.51
N ALA A 20 7.17 -1.88 -0.47
CA ALA A 20 8.31 -2.74 -0.14
C ALA A 20 8.53 -3.84 -1.20
N ILE A 21 7.45 -4.38 -1.77
CA ILE A 21 7.52 -5.32 -2.89
C ILE A 21 8.13 -4.62 -4.11
N LEU A 22 7.67 -3.41 -4.46
CA LEU A 22 8.23 -2.63 -5.55
C LEU A 22 9.72 -2.35 -5.35
N GLU A 23 10.15 -1.98 -4.15
CA GLU A 23 11.56 -1.75 -3.84
C GLU A 23 12.41 -3.01 -4.09
N LYS A 24 11.93 -4.19 -3.68
CA LYS A 24 12.60 -5.48 -3.95
C LYS A 24 12.67 -5.80 -5.44
N ILE A 25 11.62 -5.49 -6.21
CA ILE A 25 11.61 -5.61 -7.68
C ILE A 25 12.71 -4.73 -8.29
N ILE A 26 12.71 -3.45 -7.94
CA ILE A 26 13.68 -2.47 -8.42
C ILE A 26 15.12 -2.93 -8.12
N LYS A 27 15.40 -3.35 -6.88
CA LYS A 27 16.71 -3.91 -6.50
C LYS A 27 17.08 -5.16 -7.31
N SER A 28 16.09 -5.99 -7.64
CA SER A 28 16.32 -7.19 -8.46
C SER A 28 16.64 -6.81 -9.90
N ILE A 29 15.93 -5.85 -10.50
CA ILE A 29 16.22 -5.30 -11.83
C ILE A 29 17.64 -4.69 -11.84
N GLN A 30 17.97 -3.80 -10.89
CA GLN A 30 19.30 -3.19 -10.79
C GLN A 30 20.42 -4.22 -10.69
N THR A 31 20.20 -5.28 -9.90
CA THR A 31 21.19 -6.38 -9.81
C THR A 31 21.33 -7.11 -11.14
N TYR A 32 20.25 -7.31 -11.88
CA TYR A 32 20.27 -8.02 -13.17
C TYR A 32 21.00 -7.20 -14.24
N ILE A 33 20.69 -5.91 -14.37
CA ILE A 33 21.33 -5.04 -15.37
C ILE A 33 22.84 -4.85 -15.12
N ASN A 34 23.29 -4.97 -13.87
CA ASN A 34 24.72 -4.95 -13.54
C ASN A 34 25.52 -6.12 -14.15
N SER A 35 24.86 -7.22 -14.56
CA SER A 35 25.52 -8.31 -15.28
C SER A 35 25.97 -7.95 -16.70
N ARG A 36 25.46 -6.81 -17.23
CA ARG A 36 25.70 -6.31 -18.60
C ARG A 36 25.22 -7.23 -19.73
N ASP A 37 24.58 -8.34 -19.39
CA ASP A 37 23.97 -9.26 -20.36
C ASP A 37 22.45 -9.23 -20.21
N ILE A 38 21.84 -8.16 -20.77
CA ILE A 38 20.41 -7.89 -20.66
C ILE A 38 19.67 -8.55 -21.81
N ASP A 39 18.64 -9.31 -21.44
CA ASP A 39 17.61 -9.84 -22.31
C ASP A 39 16.26 -9.21 -21.92
N PRO A 40 15.67 -8.31 -22.75
CA PRO A 40 14.39 -7.66 -22.47
C PRO A 40 13.24 -8.63 -22.31
N GLU A 41 13.19 -9.70 -23.12
CA GLU A 41 12.14 -10.69 -23.07
C GLU A 41 12.18 -11.51 -21.78
N TYR A 42 13.39 -11.87 -21.34
CA TYR A 42 13.62 -12.53 -20.05
C TYR A 42 13.18 -11.65 -18.87
N LEU A 43 13.49 -10.34 -18.90
CA LEU A 43 13.00 -9.38 -17.90
C LEU A 43 11.48 -9.33 -17.88
N ARG A 44 10.86 -9.12 -19.05
CA ARG A 44 9.41 -9.02 -19.21
C ARG A 44 8.68 -10.27 -18.70
N SER A 45 9.14 -11.45 -19.12
CA SER A 45 8.54 -12.73 -18.75
C SER A 45 8.55 -12.94 -17.23
N ASN A 46 9.68 -12.69 -16.56
CA ASN A 46 9.78 -12.86 -15.12
C ASN A 46 8.95 -11.80 -14.34
N LEU A 47 8.93 -10.55 -14.81
CA LEU A 47 8.18 -9.47 -14.16
C LEU A 47 6.66 -9.62 -14.35
N ASN A 48 6.21 -10.16 -15.49
CA ASN A 48 4.79 -10.51 -15.69
C ASN A 48 4.28 -11.53 -14.65
N ALA A 49 5.13 -12.48 -14.24
CA ALA A 49 4.75 -13.42 -13.18
C ALA A 49 4.46 -12.71 -11.84
N VAL A 50 5.17 -11.63 -11.54
CA VAL A 50 4.92 -10.81 -10.34
C VAL A 50 3.58 -10.09 -10.45
N VAL A 51 3.30 -9.43 -11.57
CA VAL A 51 2.04 -8.71 -11.82
C VAL A 51 0.83 -9.65 -11.71
N THR A 52 0.97 -10.86 -12.28
CA THR A 52 -0.10 -11.87 -12.23
C THR A 52 -0.33 -12.37 -10.80
N HIS A 53 0.72 -12.44 -9.99
CA HIS A 53 0.61 -12.91 -8.61
C HIS A 53 0.02 -11.86 -7.65
N PHE A 54 0.27 -10.58 -7.92
CA PHE A 54 -0.20 -9.45 -7.11
C PHE A 54 -1.20 -8.55 -7.88
N PRO A 55 -2.38 -9.05 -8.26
CA PRO A 55 -3.32 -8.31 -9.09
C PRO A 55 -3.89 -7.06 -8.40
N ASP A 56 -3.86 -7.02 -7.06
CA ASP A 56 -4.46 -5.97 -6.25
C ASP A 56 -3.48 -4.84 -5.86
N LEU A 57 -2.21 -4.92 -6.27
CA LEU A 57 -1.22 -3.92 -5.91
C LEU A 57 -1.02 -2.91 -7.05
N ALA A 58 -1.84 -1.84 -7.08
CA ALA A 58 -1.83 -0.82 -8.14
C ALA A 58 -0.45 -0.23 -8.42
N VAL A 59 0.35 0.00 -7.38
CA VAL A 59 1.71 0.55 -7.50
C VAL A 59 2.60 -0.34 -8.38
N LEU A 60 2.45 -1.67 -8.30
CA LEU A 60 3.23 -2.60 -9.13
C LEU A 60 2.79 -2.51 -10.58
N HIS A 61 1.48 -2.48 -10.83
CA HIS A 61 0.94 -2.35 -12.19
C HIS A 61 1.39 -1.05 -12.84
N HIS A 62 1.34 0.06 -12.11
CA HIS A 62 1.77 1.36 -12.59
C HIS A 62 3.27 1.36 -12.96
N PHE A 63 4.14 0.82 -12.10
CA PHE A 63 5.58 0.69 -12.40
C PHE A 63 5.82 -0.20 -13.61
N MET A 64 5.21 -1.39 -13.64
CA MET A 64 5.41 -2.37 -14.70
C MET A 64 4.95 -1.86 -16.06
N GLN A 65 3.83 -1.15 -16.12
CA GLN A 65 3.37 -0.55 -17.37
C GLN A 65 4.43 0.39 -17.95
N GLN A 66 4.92 1.35 -17.16
CA GLN A 66 5.93 2.30 -17.63
C GLN A 66 7.27 1.62 -17.94
N PHE A 67 7.64 0.61 -17.16
CA PHE A 67 8.86 -0.14 -17.40
C PHE A 67 8.79 -0.97 -18.70
N PHE A 68 7.65 -1.59 -18.97
CA PHE A 68 7.43 -2.33 -20.21
C PHE A 68 7.38 -1.40 -21.44
N ASP A 69 6.77 -0.23 -21.32
CA ASP A 69 6.80 0.81 -22.36
C ASP A 69 8.25 1.23 -22.67
N LEU A 70 9.13 1.29 -21.66
CA LEU A 70 10.55 1.56 -21.86
C LEU A 70 11.25 0.41 -22.61
N LEU A 71 10.93 -0.85 -22.31
CA LEU A 71 11.47 -2.02 -23.02
C LEU A 71 10.99 -2.05 -24.49
N ASP A 72 9.71 -1.72 -24.74
CA ASP A 72 9.14 -1.62 -26.10
C ASP A 72 9.85 -0.54 -26.93
N GLN A 73 10.14 0.62 -26.30
CA GLN A 73 10.95 1.67 -26.94
C GLN A 73 12.37 1.20 -27.25
N ALA A 74 12.97 0.39 -26.37
CA ALA A 74 14.31 -0.15 -26.59
C ALA A 74 14.34 -1.10 -27.81
N GLU A 75 13.34 -1.96 -27.93
CA GLU A 75 13.20 -2.87 -29.07
C GLU A 75 12.92 -2.13 -30.36
N HIS A 76 11.92 -1.22 -30.37
CA HIS A 76 11.54 -0.46 -31.55
C HIS A 76 12.70 0.38 -32.12
N ASN A 77 13.53 0.96 -31.24
CA ASN A 77 14.65 1.81 -31.63
C ASN A 77 15.99 1.06 -31.70
N ALA A 78 15.98 -0.27 -31.59
CA ALA A 78 17.16 -1.13 -31.62
C ALA A 78 18.32 -0.60 -30.74
N TRP A 79 18.02 -0.31 -29.46
CA TRP A 79 19.04 0.22 -28.55
C TRP A 79 20.13 -0.82 -28.27
N SER A 80 21.38 -0.34 -28.16
CA SER A 80 22.45 -1.20 -27.65
C SER A 80 22.20 -1.58 -26.18
N LYS A 81 22.81 -2.67 -25.72
CA LYS A 81 22.72 -3.10 -24.31
C LYS A 81 23.14 -1.99 -23.35
N GLU A 82 24.22 -1.28 -23.66
CA GLU A 82 24.73 -0.16 -22.86
C GLU A 82 23.72 0.97 -22.76
N ARG A 83 23.10 1.35 -23.88
CA ARG A 83 22.06 2.39 -23.91
C ARG A 83 20.83 1.96 -23.08
N MET A 84 20.45 0.71 -23.19
CA MET A 84 19.32 0.15 -22.42
C MET A 84 19.60 0.21 -20.91
N ILE A 85 20.81 -0.19 -20.45
CA ILE A 85 21.22 -0.08 -19.04
C ILE A 85 21.05 1.35 -18.54
N ILE A 86 21.67 2.32 -19.24
CA ILE A 86 21.62 3.74 -18.86
C ILE A 86 20.15 4.23 -18.74
N ARG A 87 19.29 3.85 -19.70
CA ARG A 87 17.89 4.27 -19.69
C ARG A 87 17.07 3.63 -18.59
N ILE A 88 17.35 2.37 -18.25
CA ILE A 88 16.70 1.68 -17.11
C ILE A 88 17.12 2.32 -15.78
N GLU A 89 18.40 2.61 -15.58
CA GLU A 89 18.90 3.28 -14.37
C GLU A 89 18.28 4.69 -14.21
N GLN A 90 18.24 5.45 -15.31
CA GLN A 90 17.63 6.78 -15.34
C GLN A 90 16.14 6.69 -15.01
N PHE A 91 15.40 5.78 -15.63
CA PHE A 91 13.97 5.56 -15.35
C PHE A 91 13.71 5.24 -13.88
N ILE A 92 14.48 4.30 -13.29
CA ILE A 92 14.34 3.93 -11.89
C ILE A 92 14.60 5.14 -10.97
N LYS A 93 15.63 5.93 -11.26
CA LYS A 93 15.96 7.12 -10.47
C LYS A 93 14.84 8.17 -10.54
N GLU A 94 14.34 8.48 -11.73
CA GLU A 94 13.26 9.43 -11.96
C GLU A 94 11.96 8.95 -11.31
N TYR A 95 11.62 7.67 -11.47
CA TYR A 95 10.45 7.05 -10.87
C TYR A 95 10.47 7.17 -9.34
N ASN A 96 11.57 6.76 -8.71
CA ASN A 96 11.70 6.82 -7.25
C ASN A 96 11.63 8.25 -6.74
N HIS A 97 12.25 9.21 -7.41
CA HIS A 97 12.23 10.62 -7.03
C HIS A 97 10.80 11.19 -7.08
N THR A 98 10.12 11.03 -8.22
CA THR A 98 8.75 11.51 -8.41
C THR A 98 7.80 10.99 -7.32
N TRP A 99 7.84 9.70 -7.03
CA TRP A 99 6.87 9.11 -6.10
C TRP A 99 7.22 9.27 -4.64
N SER A 100 8.49 9.49 -4.31
CA SER A 100 8.90 9.93 -2.97
C SER A 100 8.38 11.35 -2.67
N GLU A 101 8.44 12.26 -3.63
CA GLU A 101 7.90 13.61 -3.49
C GLU A 101 6.37 13.62 -3.41
N SER A 102 5.70 12.80 -4.21
CA SER A 102 4.24 12.72 -4.25
C SER A 102 3.64 12.38 -2.89
N ILE A 103 4.13 11.33 -2.25
CA ILE A 103 3.58 10.96 -0.93
C ILE A 103 3.92 11.99 0.16
N GLY A 104 5.07 12.66 0.07
CA GLY A 104 5.43 13.80 0.93
C GLY A 104 4.44 14.95 0.79
N GLN A 105 4.07 15.31 -0.44
CA GLN A 105 3.06 16.35 -0.72
C GLN A 105 1.67 15.97 -0.19
N ALA A 106 1.28 14.69 -0.29
CA ALA A 106 0.04 14.21 0.30
C ALA A 106 0.04 14.34 1.83
N ALA A 107 1.17 14.02 2.48
CA ALA A 107 1.35 14.16 3.93
C ALA A 107 1.27 15.63 4.38
N GLU A 108 1.96 16.53 3.70
CA GLU A 108 1.90 17.97 3.95
C GLU A 108 0.47 18.53 3.79
N LYS A 109 -0.23 18.11 2.73
CA LYS A 109 -1.63 18.50 2.50
C LYS A 109 -2.54 18.00 3.62
N MET A 110 -2.37 16.76 4.07
CA MET A 110 -3.15 16.19 5.16
C MET A 110 -2.89 16.94 6.48
N GLU A 111 -1.63 17.27 6.81
CA GLU A 111 -1.30 18.04 8.03
C GLU A 111 -1.96 19.42 8.02
N ARG A 112 -2.01 20.09 6.86
CA ARG A 112 -2.67 21.42 6.76
C ARG A 112 -4.18 21.36 7.02
N LEU A 113 -4.83 20.25 6.69
CA LEU A 113 -6.30 20.11 6.76
C LEU A 113 -6.77 19.34 8.00
N VAL A 114 -5.93 18.49 8.58
CA VAL A 114 -6.24 17.65 9.74
C VAL A 114 -5.32 18.02 10.91
N LYS A 115 -5.92 18.22 12.07
CA LYS A 115 -5.19 18.60 13.28
C LYS A 115 -4.62 17.37 13.98
N PHE A 116 -3.29 17.22 14.02
CA PHE A 116 -2.61 16.06 14.62
C PHE A 116 -2.10 16.30 16.04
N GLN A 117 -1.81 17.55 16.41
CA GLN A 117 -1.24 17.89 17.73
C GLN A 117 -2.14 17.43 18.87
N ASN A 118 -1.57 16.69 19.82
CA ASN A 118 -2.25 16.11 20.99
C ASN A 118 -3.42 15.17 20.63
N LYS A 119 -3.42 14.58 19.45
CA LYS A 119 -4.46 13.65 19.00
C LYS A 119 -4.12 12.20 19.29
N LYS A 120 -5.16 11.38 19.40
CA LYS A 120 -5.11 9.94 19.50
C LYS A 120 -5.63 9.35 18.20
N ILE A 121 -4.80 8.60 17.48
CA ILE A 121 -5.06 8.16 16.11
C ILE A 121 -5.11 6.64 16.05
N LEU A 122 -6.17 6.11 15.43
CA LEU A 122 -6.26 4.68 15.12
C LEU A 122 -5.61 4.38 13.78
N LEU A 123 -4.70 3.42 13.77
CA LEU A 123 -4.01 2.93 12.58
C LEU A 123 -4.20 1.42 12.42
N HIS A 124 -4.15 0.95 11.18
CA HIS A 124 -4.24 -0.46 10.82
C HIS A 124 -3.27 -0.80 9.68
N SER A 125 -2.73 -2.03 9.67
CA SER A 125 -1.74 -2.51 8.72
C SER A 125 -0.36 -1.83 8.86
N ASN A 126 0.49 -2.01 7.84
CA ASN A 126 1.80 -1.38 7.71
C ASN A 126 1.86 -0.66 6.36
N SER A 127 1.77 0.66 6.39
CA SER A 127 1.67 1.50 5.19
C SER A 127 2.82 2.48 5.09
N SER A 128 3.53 2.47 3.96
CA SER A 128 4.57 3.45 3.65
C SER A 128 4.05 4.89 3.65
N SER A 129 2.79 5.11 3.22
CA SER A 129 2.17 6.43 3.26
C SER A 129 1.98 6.93 4.69
N ILE A 130 1.67 6.03 5.62
CA ILE A 130 1.57 6.36 7.05
C ILE A 130 2.97 6.66 7.62
N HIS A 131 4.00 5.90 7.25
CA HIS A 131 5.37 6.18 7.68
C HIS A 131 5.80 7.59 7.25
N VAL A 132 5.63 7.95 5.98
CA VAL A 132 5.98 9.29 5.46
C VAL A 132 5.18 10.39 6.15
N LEU A 133 3.87 10.18 6.40
CA LEU A 133 3.06 11.13 7.16
C LEU A 133 3.63 11.37 8.57
N PHE A 134 3.98 10.32 9.29
CA PHE A 134 4.50 10.45 10.65
C PHE A 134 5.93 10.99 10.70
N GLU A 135 6.78 10.65 9.73
CA GLU A 135 8.09 11.29 9.53
C GLU A 135 7.94 12.80 9.30
N HIS A 136 7.01 13.20 8.43
CA HIS A 136 6.68 14.60 8.18
C HIS A 136 6.20 15.31 9.45
N LEU A 137 5.26 14.72 10.20
CA LEU A 137 4.79 15.27 11.48
C LEU A 137 5.93 15.42 12.51
N ALA A 138 6.85 14.46 12.57
CA ALA A 138 7.99 14.50 13.46
C ALA A 138 8.94 15.67 13.14
N THR A 139 9.13 16.03 11.86
CA THR A 139 9.92 17.23 11.47
C THR A 139 9.31 18.54 12.01
N HIS A 140 7.99 18.55 12.25
CA HIS A 140 7.25 19.67 12.84
C HIS A 140 7.06 19.54 14.37
N ASN A 141 7.73 18.58 15.02
CA ASN A 141 7.58 18.27 16.45
C ASN A 141 6.13 17.90 16.84
N ILE A 142 5.40 17.20 15.96
CA ILE A 142 4.05 16.71 16.18
C ILE A 142 4.11 15.21 16.42
N PHE A 143 3.81 14.77 17.65
CA PHE A 143 3.85 13.36 18.08
C PHE A 143 2.50 12.93 18.65
N PRO A 144 1.54 12.51 17.78
CA PRO A 144 0.26 12.01 18.25
C PRO A 144 0.41 10.68 18.98
N SER A 145 -0.54 10.37 19.87
CA SER A 145 -0.64 9.04 20.45
C SER A 145 -1.34 8.10 19.45
N VAL A 146 -0.82 6.89 19.29
CA VAL A 146 -1.28 5.94 18.27
C VAL A 146 -1.88 4.70 18.89
N TYR A 147 -3.04 4.28 18.42
CA TYR A 147 -3.62 2.96 18.62
C TYR A 147 -3.40 2.15 17.34
N GLN A 148 -2.39 1.28 17.36
CA GLN A 148 -2.02 0.44 16.24
C GLN A 148 -2.59 -0.95 16.41
N THR A 149 -3.34 -1.46 15.43
CA THR A 149 -3.83 -2.83 15.44
C THR A 149 -2.73 -3.84 15.12
N MET A 150 -2.92 -5.09 15.52
CA MET A 150 -2.00 -6.19 15.18
C MET A 150 -1.94 -6.44 13.67
N SER A 151 -3.07 -6.24 12.98
CA SER A 151 -3.23 -6.45 11.54
C SER A 151 -3.04 -7.93 11.15
N GLY A 152 -3.91 -8.80 11.73
CA GLY A 152 -3.96 -10.21 11.36
C GLY A 152 -4.28 -10.42 9.87
N PRO A 153 -3.98 -11.60 9.31
CA PRO A 153 -3.35 -12.77 9.96
C PRO A 153 -1.82 -12.73 10.01
N VAL A 154 -1.15 -11.86 9.25
CA VAL A 154 0.34 -11.83 9.15
C VAL A 154 1.00 -10.87 10.14
N PHE A 155 0.21 -10.08 10.87
CA PHE A 155 0.64 -9.22 11.99
C PHE A 155 1.65 -8.12 11.61
N GLU A 156 1.57 -7.60 10.40
CA GLU A 156 2.44 -6.53 9.90
C GLU A 156 2.29 -5.20 10.67
N GLY A 157 1.21 -5.01 11.41
CA GLY A 157 1.04 -3.88 12.34
C GLY A 157 2.16 -3.73 13.37
N LYS A 158 2.88 -4.83 13.68
CA LYS A 158 4.08 -4.79 14.54
C LYS A 158 5.21 -3.97 13.92
N LEU A 159 5.37 -4.02 12.60
CA LEU A 159 6.41 -3.27 11.89
C LEU A 159 6.10 -1.77 11.97
N GLN A 160 4.86 -1.38 11.70
CA GLN A 160 4.43 0.01 11.80
C GLN A 160 4.51 0.52 13.25
N ALA A 161 4.04 -0.27 14.23
CA ALA A 161 4.13 0.11 15.64
C ALA A 161 5.57 0.40 16.08
N ARG A 162 6.53 -0.42 15.66
CA ARG A 162 7.96 -0.20 15.95
C ARG A 162 8.47 1.06 15.31
N ALA A 163 8.26 1.25 14.00
CA ALA A 163 8.72 2.43 13.28
C ALA A 163 8.18 3.73 13.90
N LEU A 164 6.89 3.76 14.27
CA LEU A 164 6.28 4.93 14.90
C LEU A 164 6.81 5.18 16.33
N SER A 165 7.10 4.12 17.06
CA SER A 165 7.76 4.23 18.38
C SER A 165 9.18 4.79 18.26
N ASP A 166 9.94 4.36 17.23
CA ASP A 166 11.29 4.84 16.98
C ASP A 166 11.30 6.33 16.56
N LEU A 167 10.22 6.82 15.96
CA LEU A 167 9.98 8.24 15.67
C LEU A 167 9.60 9.06 16.92
N GLY A 168 9.34 8.42 18.07
CA GLY A 168 8.97 9.09 19.34
C GLY A 168 7.48 9.14 19.64
N CYS A 169 6.62 8.50 18.85
CA CYS A 169 5.19 8.41 19.13
C CYS A 169 4.90 7.45 20.29
N LYS A 170 3.92 7.77 21.13
CA LYS A 170 3.37 6.82 22.10
C LYS A 170 2.44 5.86 21.37
N VAL A 171 2.78 4.56 21.35
CA VAL A 171 2.01 3.53 20.64
C VAL A 171 1.32 2.59 21.62
N HIS A 172 -0.01 2.46 21.46
CA HIS A 172 -0.84 1.44 22.09
C HIS A 172 -1.10 0.35 21.04
N PHE A 173 -0.59 -0.85 21.28
CA PHE A 173 -0.74 -1.98 20.36
C PHE A 173 -1.94 -2.82 20.76
N ILE A 174 -2.95 -2.95 19.87
CA ILE A 174 -4.24 -3.56 20.18
C ILE A 174 -4.61 -4.65 19.16
N ASN A 175 -5.52 -5.53 19.55
CA ASN A 175 -6.16 -6.47 18.62
C ASN A 175 -7.31 -5.79 17.87
N GLU A 176 -7.53 -6.10 16.59
CA GLU A 176 -8.61 -5.56 15.77
C GLU A 176 -9.99 -5.79 16.39
N ALA A 177 -10.22 -6.96 16.97
CA ALA A 177 -11.48 -7.28 17.64
C ALA A 177 -11.77 -6.40 18.86
N ALA A 178 -10.74 -5.71 19.40
CA ALA A 178 -10.89 -4.80 20.53
C ALA A 178 -11.23 -3.36 20.14
N ILE A 179 -11.39 -3.04 18.83
CA ILE A 179 -11.64 -1.67 18.35
C ILE A 179 -12.86 -1.04 19.04
N GLY A 180 -13.96 -1.79 19.19
CA GLY A 180 -15.14 -1.30 19.90
C GLY A 180 -14.87 -0.85 21.34
N ARG A 181 -13.84 -1.42 21.99
CA ARG A 181 -13.40 -1.02 23.34
C ARG A 181 -12.66 0.32 23.34
N PHE A 182 -11.89 0.60 22.26
CA PHE A 182 -10.98 1.75 22.21
C PHE A 182 -11.48 2.91 21.33
N ILE A 183 -12.53 2.71 20.52
CA ILE A 183 -12.96 3.72 19.54
C ILE A 183 -13.32 5.08 20.18
N HIS A 184 -13.86 5.07 21.41
CA HIS A 184 -14.20 6.30 22.13
C HIS A 184 -12.97 7.05 22.67
N GLU A 185 -11.80 6.38 22.75
CA GLU A 185 -10.56 6.98 23.20
C GLU A 185 -9.81 7.69 22.07
N VAL A 186 -10.08 7.33 20.79
CA VAL A 186 -9.41 7.91 19.63
C VAL A 186 -10.19 9.10 19.06
N ASP A 187 -9.45 10.02 18.43
CA ASP A 187 -10.05 11.19 17.78
C ASP A 187 -10.50 10.87 16.36
N PHE A 188 -9.68 10.11 15.60
CA PHE A 188 -9.96 9.69 14.23
C PHE A 188 -9.08 8.50 13.83
N ALA A 189 -9.40 7.89 12.69
CA ALA A 189 -8.58 6.85 12.07
C ALA A 189 -7.88 7.37 10.81
N VAL A 190 -6.67 6.87 10.53
CA VAL A 190 -5.95 7.12 9.27
C VAL A 190 -5.46 5.79 8.70
N MET A 191 -5.73 5.53 7.44
CA MET A 191 -5.34 4.32 6.72
C MET A 191 -4.55 4.65 5.46
N GLY A 192 -3.69 3.71 5.03
CA GLY A 192 -3.23 3.66 3.65
C GLY A 192 -4.30 3.06 2.73
N ALA A 193 -3.96 2.90 1.46
CA ALA A 193 -4.76 2.14 0.50
C ALA A 193 -3.83 1.35 -0.44
N ASP A 194 -4.32 0.25 -1.02
CA ASP A 194 -3.64 -0.49 -2.08
C ASP A 194 -4.18 -0.15 -3.47
N ASN A 195 -5.49 0.05 -3.59
CA ASN A 195 -6.15 0.65 -4.75
C ASN A 195 -7.25 1.60 -4.30
N VAL A 196 -7.47 2.69 -5.06
CA VAL A 196 -8.58 3.63 -4.85
C VAL A 196 -9.42 3.69 -6.11
N PHE A 197 -10.68 3.30 -5.98
CA PHE A 197 -11.71 3.26 -7.03
C PHE A 197 -12.65 4.45 -6.90
N THR A 198 -13.52 4.63 -7.89
CA THR A 198 -14.53 5.70 -7.84
C THR A 198 -15.58 5.51 -6.73
N ASP A 199 -15.80 4.26 -6.29
CA ASP A 199 -16.81 3.86 -5.31
C ASP A 199 -16.22 3.46 -3.94
N GLY A 200 -14.90 3.45 -3.77
CA GLY A 200 -14.22 3.09 -2.52
C GLY A 200 -12.74 2.76 -2.70
N PHE A 201 -12.19 1.96 -1.81
CA PHE A 201 -10.78 1.57 -1.87
C PHE A 201 -10.56 0.16 -1.32
N THR A 202 -9.48 -0.49 -1.72
CA THR A 202 -9.00 -1.73 -1.11
C THR A 202 -7.82 -1.46 -0.18
N ASN A 203 -7.80 -2.17 0.92
CA ASN A 203 -6.72 -2.16 1.90
C ASN A 203 -6.74 -3.48 2.69
N LYS A 204 -5.81 -3.65 3.60
CA LYS A 204 -5.72 -4.81 4.52
C LYS A 204 -7.06 -5.18 5.13
N ILE A 205 -7.36 -6.50 5.17
CA ILE A 205 -8.54 -7.03 5.86
C ILE A 205 -8.60 -6.52 7.31
N GLY A 206 -9.79 -6.12 7.78
CA GLY A 206 -10.01 -5.40 9.02
C GLY A 206 -10.29 -3.91 8.83
N THR A 207 -9.98 -3.35 7.65
CA THR A 207 -10.22 -1.93 7.32
C THR A 207 -11.71 -1.59 7.26
N TYR A 208 -12.52 -2.44 6.61
CA TYR A 208 -13.97 -2.23 6.50
C TYR A 208 -14.68 -2.26 7.86
N PRO A 209 -14.49 -3.26 8.72
CA PRO A 209 -15.02 -3.23 10.09
C PRO A 209 -14.59 -1.99 10.90
N ILE A 210 -13.33 -1.56 10.77
CA ILE A 210 -12.83 -0.34 11.42
C ILE A 210 -13.62 0.88 10.93
N ALA A 211 -13.79 1.03 9.61
CA ALA A 211 -14.54 2.14 9.02
C ALA A 211 -16.01 2.18 9.49
N LEU A 212 -16.65 1.00 9.60
CA LEU A 212 -18.01 0.90 10.16
C LEU A 212 -18.07 1.35 11.62
N VAL A 213 -17.12 0.92 12.45
CA VAL A 213 -17.06 1.31 13.87
C VAL A 213 -16.77 2.82 14.00
N CYS A 214 -15.90 3.37 13.15
CA CYS A 214 -15.65 4.82 13.10
C CYS A 214 -16.93 5.60 12.79
N ARG A 215 -17.68 5.17 11.76
CA ARG A 215 -18.96 5.80 11.39
C ARG A 215 -19.97 5.77 12.53
N GLU A 216 -20.16 4.62 13.16
CA GLU A 216 -21.11 4.46 14.28
C GLU A 216 -20.72 5.32 15.48
N ALA A 217 -19.42 5.45 15.75
CA ALA A 217 -18.91 6.29 16.84
C ALA A 217 -18.74 7.77 16.45
N ASN A 218 -19.15 8.18 15.24
CA ASN A 218 -18.95 9.53 14.70
C ASN A 218 -17.48 9.99 14.73
N LYS A 219 -16.55 9.09 14.41
CA LYS A 219 -15.12 9.37 14.30
C LYS A 219 -14.73 9.52 12.83
N PRO A 220 -13.99 10.58 12.45
CA PRO A 220 -13.48 10.72 11.10
C PRO A 220 -12.60 9.51 10.71
N PHE A 221 -12.75 9.07 9.47
CA PHE A 221 -11.94 8.01 8.87
C PHE A 221 -11.27 8.56 7.62
N TYR A 222 -9.96 8.72 7.67
CA TYR A 222 -9.14 9.29 6.61
C TYR A 222 -8.34 8.23 5.89
N VAL A 223 -8.07 8.48 4.60
CA VAL A 223 -7.16 7.67 3.78
C VAL A 223 -6.07 8.58 3.23
N ILE A 224 -4.83 8.09 3.19
CA ILE A 224 -3.68 8.77 2.57
C ILE A 224 -2.93 7.82 1.65
N CYS A 225 -2.71 8.24 0.42
CA CYS A 225 -1.93 7.50 -0.58
C CYS A 225 -1.51 8.42 -1.73
N ASP A 226 -0.64 7.93 -2.62
CA ASP A 226 -0.28 8.62 -3.85
C ASP A 226 -1.20 8.21 -5.03
N SER A 227 -1.18 9.02 -6.10
CA SER A 227 -2.08 8.86 -7.25
C SER A 227 -1.85 7.60 -8.08
N ARG A 228 -0.72 6.90 -7.95
CA ARG A 228 -0.51 5.57 -8.57
C ARG A 228 -1.57 4.56 -8.17
N LYS A 229 -2.21 4.77 -7.03
CA LYS A 229 -3.24 3.88 -6.49
C LYS A 229 -4.63 4.17 -7.00
N ARG A 230 -4.80 5.23 -7.79
CA ARG A 230 -6.09 5.56 -8.40
C ARG A 230 -6.44 4.63 -9.55
N SER A 231 -7.68 4.17 -9.54
CA SER A 231 -8.32 3.49 -10.65
C SER A 231 -9.48 4.34 -11.17
N PRO A 232 -9.58 4.56 -12.49
CA PRO A 232 -10.69 5.34 -13.07
C PRO A 232 -12.03 4.59 -13.10
N VAL A 233 -12.05 3.33 -12.69
CA VAL A 233 -13.23 2.46 -12.69
C VAL A 233 -13.73 2.23 -11.27
N ASP A 234 -14.98 1.81 -11.13
CA ASP A 234 -15.52 1.34 -9.86
C ASP A 234 -15.03 -0.08 -9.53
N PHE A 235 -15.08 -0.44 -8.24
CA PHE A 235 -14.67 -1.75 -7.77
C PHE A 235 -15.53 -2.88 -8.36
N LYS A 236 -16.84 -2.65 -8.50
CA LYS A 236 -17.78 -3.65 -9.03
C LYS A 236 -17.46 -4.05 -10.46
N SER A 237 -17.06 -3.08 -11.31
CA SER A 237 -16.63 -3.35 -12.69
C SER A 237 -15.36 -4.19 -12.75
N ARG A 238 -14.55 -4.16 -11.70
CA ARG A 238 -13.29 -4.88 -11.59
C ARG A 238 -13.40 -6.23 -10.87
N ILE A 239 -14.48 -6.49 -10.14
CA ILE A 239 -14.70 -7.71 -9.36
C ILE A 239 -14.50 -9.02 -10.18
N ALA A 240 -14.82 -9.01 -11.47
CA ALA A 240 -14.59 -10.17 -12.34
C ALA A 240 -13.10 -10.54 -12.53
N SER A 241 -12.17 -9.58 -12.29
CA SER A 241 -10.74 -9.74 -12.49
C SER A 241 -9.88 -9.61 -11.22
N LEU A 242 -10.47 -9.19 -10.09
CA LEU A 242 -9.78 -8.78 -8.86
C LEU A 242 -10.24 -9.54 -7.62
N PHE A 243 -10.87 -10.69 -7.74
CA PHE A 243 -10.92 -11.53 -6.56
C PHE A 243 -9.50 -11.98 -6.25
N GLU A 244 -8.96 -11.40 -5.19
CA GLU A 244 -7.75 -11.89 -4.56
C GLU A 244 -7.88 -13.43 -4.42
N PRO A 245 -6.93 -14.21 -4.96
CA PRO A 245 -6.97 -15.63 -4.74
C PRO A 245 -6.92 -15.89 -3.25
N GLN A 246 -7.66 -16.89 -2.80
CA GLN A 246 -7.64 -17.30 -1.41
C GLN A 246 -6.20 -17.53 -0.96
N GLN A 247 -5.80 -16.87 0.11
CA GLN A 247 -4.46 -16.90 0.65
C GLN A 247 -4.20 -18.18 1.47
N PRO A 248 -2.93 -18.54 1.75
CA PRO A 248 -2.64 -19.74 2.51
C PRO A 248 -3.38 -19.79 3.85
N GLY A 249 -4.19 -20.80 4.05
CA GLY A 249 -4.93 -20.99 5.30
C GLY A 249 -4.03 -21.21 6.51
N GLY A 250 -2.77 -21.60 6.29
CA GLY A 250 -1.76 -21.79 7.31
C GLY A 250 -1.42 -20.54 8.13
N ASP A 251 -1.69 -19.35 7.59
CA ASP A 251 -1.51 -18.09 8.32
C ASP A 251 -2.58 -17.89 9.40
N LEU A 252 -3.75 -18.49 9.22
CA LEU A 252 -4.82 -18.52 10.23
C LEU A 252 -4.61 -19.70 11.21
N TRP A 253 -4.34 -20.87 10.66
CA TRP A 253 -4.17 -22.09 11.45
C TRP A 253 -3.29 -23.11 10.72
N LYS A 254 -2.06 -23.33 11.20
CA LYS A 254 -1.04 -24.17 10.55
C LYS A 254 -1.44 -25.62 10.33
N ASN A 255 -2.15 -26.23 11.27
CA ASN A 255 -2.51 -27.65 11.23
C ASN A 255 -3.95 -27.81 11.72
N PRO A 256 -4.96 -27.41 10.94
CA PRO A 256 -6.34 -27.55 11.34
C PRO A 256 -6.77 -29.03 11.31
N PRO A 257 -7.73 -29.45 12.14
CA PRO A 257 -8.37 -30.73 11.99
C PRO A 257 -8.92 -30.92 10.57
N LYS A 258 -8.97 -32.18 10.07
CA LYS A 258 -9.31 -32.50 8.67
C LYS A 258 -10.67 -31.95 8.20
N ALA A 259 -11.60 -31.75 9.13
CA ALA A 259 -12.94 -31.22 8.85
C ALA A 259 -13.01 -29.67 8.87
N ILE A 260 -11.91 -28.96 9.16
CA ILE A 260 -11.84 -27.49 9.22
C ILE A 260 -11.03 -26.98 8.04
N THR A 261 -11.62 -26.09 7.23
CA THR A 261 -10.96 -25.42 6.12
C THR A 261 -10.75 -23.96 6.51
N PRO A 262 -9.52 -23.49 6.79
CA PRO A 262 -9.23 -22.07 6.97
C PRO A 262 -9.44 -21.32 5.65
N VAL A 263 -10.20 -20.23 5.70
CA VAL A 263 -10.45 -19.33 4.55
C VAL A 263 -9.79 -18.01 4.87
N ASN A 264 -8.79 -17.64 4.09
CA ASN A 264 -7.91 -16.50 4.35
C ASN A 264 -7.88 -15.52 3.16
N TYR A 265 -7.96 -14.23 3.48
CA TYR A 265 -7.79 -13.12 2.56
C TYR A 265 -6.93 -12.04 3.22
N TYR A 266 -6.17 -11.28 2.43
CA TYR A 266 -5.32 -10.21 2.97
C TYR A 266 -5.93 -8.83 2.77
N PHE A 267 -6.75 -8.65 1.73
CA PHE A 267 -7.34 -7.37 1.38
C PHE A 267 -8.86 -7.42 1.36
N GLU A 268 -9.48 -6.27 1.50
CA GLU A 268 -10.92 -6.11 1.40
C GLU A 268 -11.29 -4.73 0.86
N PHE A 269 -12.49 -4.61 0.33
CA PHE A 269 -13.03 -3.36 -0.17
C PHE A 269 -13.75 -2.59 0.95
N THR A 270 -13.47 -1.29 1.03
CA THR A 270 -14.14 -0.34 1.90
C THR A 270 -14.88 0.69 1.05
N PRO A 271 -16.21 0.82 1.15
CA PRO A 271 -16.99 1.77 0.37
C PRO A 271 -16.64 3.23 0.68
N LYS A 272 -16.68 4.08 -0.36
CA LYS A 272 -16.40 5.50 -0.31
C LYS A 272 -17.20 6.25 0.77
N ASN A 273 -18.47 5.91 0.98
CA ASN A 273 -19.36 6.57 1.96
C ASN A 273 -18.97 6.32 3.44
N LEU A 274 -17.94 5.51 3.70
CA LEU A 274 -17.36 5.35 5.05
C LEU A 274 -16.10 6.20 5.25
N VAL A 275 -15.61 6.85 4.19
CA VAL A 275 -14.37 7.66 4.22
C VAL A 275 -14.73 9.13 4.38
N THR A 276 -14.15 9.80 5.35
CA THR A 276 -14.33 11.25 5.56
C THR A 276 -13.60 12.03 4.48
N ALA A 277 -12.34 11.70 4.22
CA ALA A 277 -11.55 12.25 3.12
C ALA A 277 -10.41 11.31 2.72
N CYS A 278 -10.02 11.37 1.44
CA CYS A 278 -8.85 10.69 0.90
C CYS A 278 -7.86 11.72 0.36
N PHE A 279 -6.61 11.66 0.81
CA PHE A 279 -5.55 12.62 0.51
C PHE A 279 -4.55 12.06 -0.50
N PHE A 280 -4.34 12.82 -1.59
CA PHE A 280 -3.34 12.58 -2.63
C PHE A 280 -2.45 13.82 -2.78
N GLU A 281 -1.35 13.72 -3.51
CA GLU A 281 -0.45 14.84 -3.81
C GLU A 281 -1.14 15.97 -4.57
N ASP A 282 -1.99 15.65 -5.53
CA ASP A 282 -2.64 16.61 -6.44
C ASP A 282 -4.03 17.05 -5.96
N THR A 283 -4.79 16.15 -5.33
CA THR A 283 -6.16 16.41 -4.90
C THR A 283 -6.44 15.83 -3.51
N TRP A 284 -7.61 16.16 -2.97
CA TRP A 284 -8.24 15.46 -1.85
C TRP A 284 -9.73 15.38 -2.08
N TRP A 285 -10.38 14.35 -1.56
CA TRP A 285 -11.83 14.24 -1.59
C TRP A 285 -12.39 14.50 -0.20
N ASN A 286 -13.34 15.42 -0.10
CA ASN A 286 -14.22 15.51 1.06
C ASN A 286 -15.57 14.92 0.69
N LEU A 287 -15.92 13.79 1.28
CA LEU A 287 -17.16 13.08 0.95
C LEU A 287 -18.38 13.63 1.67
N SER A 288 -18.19 14.47 2.70
CA SER A 288 -19.27 15.13 3.44
C SER A 288 -19.96 16.24 2.64
N GLU A 289 -19.35 16.73 1.55
CA GLU A 289 -19.89 17.86 0.74
C GLU A 289 -20.70 17.43 -0.49
N GLU A 290 -20.56 16.18 -0.97
CA GLU A 290 -21.34 15.69 -2.13
C GLU A 290 -22.79 15.28 -1.81
N GLY A 291 -23.22 15.35 -0.56
CA GLY A 291 -24.58 15.00 -0.11
C GLY A 291 -25.63 16.10 -0.21
N ASN A 292 -25.29 17.29 -0.72
CA ASN A 292 -26.17 18.46 -0.86
C ASN A 292 -26.16 19.07 -2.28
N GLN A 293 -26.33 18.24 -3.30
CA GLN A 293 -26.76 18.71 -4.62
C GLN A 293 -27.97 17.94 -5.10
#